data_b0024e7962d829f67541d630a73646e0
#
_entry.id   b0024e7962d829f67541d630a73646e0
#
_cell.length_a   1.000
_cell.length_b   1.000
_cell.length_c   1.000
_cell.angle_alpha   90.00
_cell.angle_beta   90.00
_cell.angle_gamma   90.00
#
_symmetry.space_group_name_H-M   'P 1'
#
loop_
_entity.id
_entity.type
_entity.pdbx_description
1 polymer ?
#
loop_
_entity_poly.entity_id
_entity_poly.type
_entity_poly.pdbx_seq_one_letter_code
_entity_poly.pdbx_strand_id
1 'polypeptide(L)'
;LSGLFRGYQAIADECAKDGVSYTDYLKRLLDYELECRAHNGRQTVLKMAGFPTLKTLEMFDFKESAVNKAQITELATLRFIANAENVILLGSSGTGKTHLAISLGYLATQQRYRIRFFTAADLLLQLEVASSQNRLEQYLSKIIAGSRLLIIDEFGYVKLNETQANLFFQLVNKRYETGAIIITSNLIFTKWQEVLNNDEALTAAILDRLIHHSHII
;
A
#
# COMPACT_ATOMS: atom_id res chain seq x y z
N LEU A 1 -23.92 -13.36 3.20
CA LEU A 1 -25.25 -13.00 3.77
C LEU A 1 -25.20 -12.69 5.27
N SER A 2 -24.03 -12.32 5.81
CA SER A 2 -23.86 -12.07 7.26
C SER A 2 -24.58 -10.82 7.75
N GLY A 3 -24.74 -9.81 6.92
CA GLY A 3 -25.49 -8.60 7.21
C GLY A 3 -26.98 -8.88 7.34
N LEU A 4 -27.56 -9.59 6.39
CA LEU A 4 -28.97 -9.99 6.42
C LEU A 4 -29.32 -10.67 7.75
N PHE A 5 -28.54 -11.68 8.16
CA PHE A 5 -28.80 -12.41 9.42
C PHE A 5 -28.64 -11.54 10.68
N ARG A 6 -27.88 -10.45 10.62
CA ARG A 6 -27.69 -9.54 11.76
C ARG A 6 -28.75 -8.44 11.85
N GLY A 7 -29.24 -7.97 10.69
CA GLY A 7 -30.08 -6.78 10.61
C GLY A 7 -31.56 -7.01 10.35
N TYR A 8 -31.96 -8.21 9.85
CA TYR A 8 -33.31 -8.42 9.33
C TYR A 8 -34.44 -8.10 10.33
N GLN A 9 -34.23 -8.46 11.60
CA GLN A 9 -35.27 -8.28 12.63
C GLN A 9 -35.40 -6.81 13.01
N ALA A 10 -34.26 -6.11 13.29
CA ALA A 10 -34.29 -4.70 13.62
C ALA A 10 -34.90 -3.84 12.50
N ILE A 11 -34.51 -4.14 11.24
CA ILE A 11 -35.03 -3.43 10.06
C ILE A 11 -36.54 -3.74 9.86
N ALA A 12 -36.99 -5.00 10.15
CA ALA A 12 -38.40 -5.36 10.07
C ALA A 12 -39.23 -4.61 11.11
N ASP A 13 -38.73 -4.54 12.36
CA ASP A 13 -39.44 -3.84 13.46
C ASP A 13 -39.53 -2.33 13.20
N GLU A 14 -38.48 -1.72 12.64
CA GLU A 14 -38.47 -0.32 12.24
C GLU A 14 -39.49 -0.07 11.08
N CYS A 15 -39.43 -0.88 10.03
CA CYS A 15 -40.34 -0.77 8.88
C CYS A 15 -41.83 -1.00 9.29
N ALA A 16 -42.06 -1.88 10.24
CA ALA A 16 -43.45 -2.12 10.76
C ALA A 16 -43.97 -0.89 11.51
N LYS A 17 -43.15 -0.20 12.30
CA LYS A 17 -43.50 1.05 12.99
C LYS A 17 -43.81 2.18 12.02
N ASP A 18 -43.00 2.27 10.98
CA ASP A 18 -43.09 3.34 9.95
C ASP A 18 -44.20 3.05 8.90
N GLY A 19 -44.85 1.89 8.95
CA GLY A 19 -45.85 1.50 7.96
C GLY A 19 -45.29 1.35 6.53
N VAL A 20 -44.05 0.95 6.41
CA VAL A 20 -43.33 0.84 5.14
C VAL A 20 -43.78 -0.39 4.35
N SER A 21 -43.80 -0.30 3.00
CA SER A 21 -44.17 -1.41 2.14
C SER A 21 -43.16 -2.58 2.24
N TYR A 22 -43.61 -3.81 1.93
CA TYR A 22 -42.73 -4.99 1.88
C TYR A 22 -41.59 -4.81 0.86
N THR A 23 -41.83 -4.09 -0.21
CA THR A 23 -40.81 -3.79 -1.23
C THR A 23 -39.72 -2.88 -0.67
N ASP A 24 -40.10 -1.85 0.08
CA ASP A 24 -39.17 -0.93 0.71
C ASP A 24 -38.41 -1.61 1.86
N TYR A 25 -39.05 -2.46 2.64
CA TYR A 25 -38.39 -3.32 3.62
C TYR A 25 -37.30 -4.16 2.97
N LEU A 26 -37.59 -4.85 1.87
CA LEU A 26 -36.63 -5.69 1.16
C LEU A 26 -35.47 -4.84 0.62
N LYS A 27 -35.75 -3.65 0.09
CA LYS A 27 -34.71 -2.71 -0.37
C LYS A 27 -33.79 -2.29 0.77
N ARG A 28 -34.33 -1.83 1.90
CA ARG A 28 -33.53 -1.44 3.08
C ARG A 28 -32.65 -2.59 3.56
N LEU A 29 -33.18 -3.81 3.58
CA LEU A 29 -32.45 -4.99 4.01
C LEU A 29 -31.31 -5.36 3.05
N LEU A 30 -31.52 -5.24 1.74
CA LEU A 30 -30.47 -5.46 0.73
C LEU A 30 -29.39 -4.37 0.80
N ASP A 31 -29.77 -3.11 0.96
CA ASP A 31 -28.84 -1.99 1.14
C ASP A 31 -27.95 -2.20 2.37
N TYR A 32 -28.54 -2.62 3.48
CA TYR A 32 -27.79 -2.97 4.70
C TYR A 32 -26.79 -4.12 4.48
N GLU A 33 -27.18 -5.17 3.75
CA GLU A 33 -26.25 -6.27 3.39
C GLU A 33 -25.09 -5.75 2.53
N LEU A 34 -25.37 -4.87 1.55
CA LEU A 34 -24.33 -4.27 0.69
C LEU A 34 -23.35 -3.44 1.51
N GLU A 35 -23.84 -2.64 2.46
CA GLU A 35 -23.00 -1.87 3.37
C GLU A 35 -22.15 -2.76 4.26
N CYS A 36 -22.73 -3.82 4.84
CA CYS A 36 -22.00 -4.80 5.65
C CYS A 36 -20.89 -5.48 4.84
N ARG A 37 -21.19 -5.90 3.60
CA ARG A 37 -20.17 -6.48 2.70
C ARG A 37 -19.08 -5.48 2.34
N ALA A 38 -19.46 -4.24 2.07
CA ALA A 38 -18.51 -3.18 1.76
C ALA A 38 -17.58 -2.92 2.95
N HIS A 39 -18.14 -2.83 4.16
CA HIS A 39 -17.37 -2.65 5.39
C HIS A 39 -16.43 -3.84 5.64
N ASN A 40 -16.93 -5.07 5.62
CA ASN A 40 -16.13 -6.27 5.85
C ASN A 40 -15.01 -6.40 4.80
N GLY A 41 -15.30 -6.06 3.55
CA GLY A 41 -14.29 -6.05 2.49
C GLY A 41 -13.15 -5.06 2.76
N ARG A 42 -13.47 -3.82 3.18
CA ARG A 42 -12.45 -2.82 3.58
C ARG A 42 -11.62 -3.31 4.77
N GLN A 43 -12.27 -3.85 5.81
CA GLN A 43 -11.57 -4.39 6.98
C GLN A 43 -10.63 -5.55 6.61
N THR A 44 -11.05 -6.43 5.70
CA THR A 44 -10.20 -7.52 5.23
C THR A 44 -8.96 -7.00 4.51
N VAL A 45 -9.13 -6.06 3.57
CA VAL A 45 -7.99 -5.47 2.84
C VAL A 45 -7.05 -4.73 3.79
N LEU A 46 -7.60 -3.98 4.77
CA LEU A 46 -6.83 -3.27 5.78
C LEU A 46 -5.97 -4.23 6.63
N LYS A 47 -6.56 -5.33 7.11
CA LYS A 47 -5.81 -6.36 7.85
C LYS A 47 -4.70 -7.00 7.01
N MET A 48 -4.98 -7.24 5.73
CA MET A 48 -4.00 -7.83 4.80
C MET A 48 -2.87 -6.87 4.42
N ALA A 49 -3.04 -5.57 4.59
CA ALA A 49 -2.03 -4.56 4.26
C ALA A 49 -0.79 -4.70 5.14
N GLY A 50 -0.93 -5.11 6.41
CA GLY A 50 0.19 -5.35 7.33
C GLY A 50 0.80 -4.08 7.90
N PHE A 51 0.03 -2.99 8.05
CA PHE A 51 0.54 -1.76 8.65
C PHE A 51 0.93 -1.98 10.11
N PRO A 52 2.09 -1.46 10.56
CA PRO A 52 2.52 -1.56 11.96
C PRO A 52 1.61 -0.75 12.89
N THR A 53 1.16 0.41 12.43
CA THR A 53 0.22 1.31 13.12
C THR A 53 -0.66 1.98 12.09
N LEU A 54 -1.88 2.33 12.47
CA LEU A 54 -2.76 3.09 11.58
C LEU A 54 -2.40 4.58 11.65
N LYS A 55 -2.19 5.20 10.49
CA LYS A 55 -1.95 6.63 10.32
C LYS A 55 -2.87 7.16 9.23
N THR A 56 -3.39 8.38 9.43
CA THR A 56 -4.24 9.06 8.44
C THR A 56 -3.67 10.42 8.08
N LEU A 57 -4.11 11.00 6.95
CA LEU A 57 -3.64 12.33 6.53
C LEU A 57 -4.12 13.43 7.47
N GLU A 58 -5.26 13.24 8.13
CA GLU A 58 -5.80 14.18 9.11
C GLU A 58 -4.91 14.30 10.37
N MET A 59 -4.18 13.21 10.68
CA MET A 59 -3.23 13.16 11.79
C MET A 59 -1.85 13.74 11.44
N PHE A 60 -1.62 14.11 10.16
CA PHE A 60 -0.33 14.62 9.71
C PHE A 60 -0.29 16.15 9.84
N ASP A 61 0.71 16.66 10.56
CA ASP A 61 0.91 18.11 10.68
C ASP A 61 1.72 18.66 9.49
N PHE A 62 1.00 19.24 8.54
CA PHE A 62 1.62 19.89 7.37
C PHE A 62 2.33 21.21 7.71
N LYS A 63 2.06 21.82 8.89
CA LYS A 63 2.69 23.10 9.25
C LYS A 63 4.12 22.90 9.72
N GLU A 64 4.39 21.77 10.36
CA GLU A 64 5.73 21.40 10.84
C GLU A 64 6.55 20.62 9.80
N SER A 65 5.99 20.39 8.62
CA SER A 65 6.61 19.60 7.56
C SER A 65 6.99 20.48 6.36
N ALA A 66 8.14 20.17 5.73
CA ALA A 66 8.54 20.78 4.46
C ALA A 66 7.76 20.23 3.25
N VAL A 67 6.89 19.26 3.46
CA VAL A 67 6.14 18.58 2.40
C VAL A 67 5.05 19.47 1.83
N ASN A 68 4.98 19.55 0.50
CA ASN A 68 3.94 20.32 -0.18
C ASN A 68 2.58 19.62 -0.04
N LYS A 69 1.67 20.24 0.72
CA LYS A 69 0.32 19.73 0.95
C LYS A 69 -0.45 19.46 -0.35
N ALA A 70 -0.28 20.30 -1.38
CA ALA A 70 -0.97 20.13 -2.65
C ALA A 70 -0.56 18.82 -3.36
N GLN A 71 0.73 18.49 -3.35
CA GLN A 71 1.22 17.23 -3.90
C GLN A 71 0.64 16.02 -3.16
N ILE A 72 0.59 16.05 -1.82
CA ILE A 72 -0.01 14.97 -1.04
C ILE A 72 -1.52 14.88 -1.28
N THR A 73 -2.21 16.01 -1.44
CA THR A 73 -3.64 16.01 -1.77
C THR A 73 -3.90 15.39 -3.14
N GLU A 74 -3.04 15.64 -4.13
CA GLU A 74 -3.10 14.98 -5.43
C GLU A 74 -2.88 13.48 -5.31
N LEU A 75 -1.84 13.03 -4.60
CA LEU A 75 -1.60 11.62 -4.35
C LEU A 75 -2.75 10.94 -3.59
N ALA A 76 -3.45 11.67 -2.72
CA ALA A 76 -4.63 11.17 -2.00
C ALA A 76 -5.81 10.86 -2.93
N THR A 77 -5.82 11.34 -4.18
CA THR A 77 -6.76 10.89 -5.22
C THR A 77 -6.52 9.45 -5.66
N LEU A 78 -5.37 8.88 -5.36
CA LEU A 78 -4.94 7.52 -5.68
C LEU A 78 -4.80 7.21 -7.18
N ARG A 79 -4.77 8.24 -8.03
CA ARG A 79 -4.57 8.08 -9.50
C ARG A 79 -3.26 7.38 -9.81
N PHE A 80 -2.20 7.64 -9.03
CA PHE A 80 -0.90 7.00 -9.19
C PHE A 80 -0.99 5.46 -9.10
N ILE A 81 -1.91 4.91 -8.29
CA ILE A 81 -2.13 3.45 -8.21
C ILE A 81 -2.77 2.93 -9.50
N ALA A 82 -3.75 3.66 -10.06
CA ALA A 82 -4.40 3.26 -11.30
C ALA A 82 -3.44 3.28 -12.48
N ASN A 83 -2.54 4.26 -12.51
CA ASN A 83 -1.53 4.46 -13.55
C ASN A 83 -0.25 3.61 -13.35
N ALA A 84 -0.14 2.85 -12.25
CA ALA A 84 1.07 2.13 -11.86
C ALA A 84 2.31 3.03 -11.66
N GLU A 85 2.10 4.29 -11.24
CA GLU A 85 3.17 5.24 -10.92
C GLU A 85 3.71 5.03 -9.51
N ASN A 86 4.99 5.31 -9.32
CA ASN A 86 5.64 5.16 -8.02
C ASN A 86 5.60 6.47 -7.21
N VAL A 87 5.75 6.34 -5.89
CA VAL A 87 5.93 7.48 -4.98
C VAL A 87 7.20 7.24 -4.18
N ILE A 88 8.14 8.19 -4.23
CA ILE A 88 9.41 8.08 -3.52
C ILE A 88 9.50 9.22 -2.52
N LEU A 89 9.47 8.88 -1.24
CA LEU A 89 9.52 9.83 -0.14
C LEU A 89 10.95 9.86 0.42
N LEU A 90 11.66 10.96 0.16
CA LEU A 90 13.05 11.15 0.57
C LEU A 90 13.15 12.20 1.68
N GLY A 91 14.04 12.00 2.64
CA GLY A 91 14.31 13.01 3.67
C GLY A 91 14.85 12.43 4.96
N SER A 92 15.29 13.28 5.87
CA SER A 92 15.83 12.90 7.17
C SER A 92 14.90 12.03 8.00
N SER A 93 15.41 11.32 8.99
CA SER A 93 14.58 10.59 9.95
C SER A 93 13.63 11.57 10.67
N GLY A 94 12.42 11.11 10.99
CA GLY A 94 11.43 11.93 11.72
C GLY A 94 10.60 12.92 10.88
N THR A 95 10.84 13.06 9.57
CA THR A 95 10.10 14.01 8.69
C THR A 95 8.70 13.55 8.30
N GLY A 96 8.24 12.39 8.79
CA GLY A 96 6.87 11.91 8.55
C GLY A 96 6.69 11.05 7.29
N LYS A 97 7.76 10.59 6.63
CA LYS A 97 7.68 9.76 5.41
C LYS A 97 6.83 8.49 5.59
N THR A 98 7.14 7.72 6.63
CA THR A 98 6.37 6.51 6.99
C THR A 98 4.91 6.85 7.28
N HIS A 99 4.64 7.99 7.95
CA HIS A 99 3.28 8.45 8.20
C HIS A 99 2.53 8.67 6.89
N LEU A 100 3.12 9.40 5.95
CA LEU A 100 2.51 9.68 4.64
C LEU A 100 2.31 8.38 3.83
N ALA A 101 3.31 7.50 3.81
CA ALA A 101 3.22 6.21 3.11
C ALA A 101 2.04 5.36 3.64
N ILE A 102 1.92 5.24 4.98
CA ILE A 102 0.81 4.52 5.61
C ILE A 102 -0.52 5.21 5.35
N SER A 103 -0.58 6.54 5.41
CA SER A 103 -1.82 7.29 5.18
C SER A 103 -2.35 7.12 3.76
N LEU A 104 -1.48 7.21 2.75
CA LEU A 104 -1.85 6.94 1.36
C LEU A 104 -2.29 5.48 1.18
N GLY A 105 -1.57 4.55 1.79
CA GLY A 105 -1.95 3.15 1.82
C GLY A 105 -3.30 2.92 2.50
N TYR A 106 -3.56 3.56 3.64
CA TYR A 106 -4.85 3.48 4.32
C TYR A 106 -6.00 3.97 3.42
N LEU A 107 -5.86 5.14 2.79
CA LEU A 107 -6.85 5.65 1.83
C LEU A 107 -7.12 4.64 0.71
N ALA A 108 -6.08 4.01 0.19
CA ALA A 108 -6.23 3.01 -0.86
C ALA A 108 -6.99 1.75 -0.36
N THR A 109 -6.83 1.34 0.93
CA THR A 109 -7.65 0.25 1.49
C THR A 109 -9.13 0.61 1.57
N GLN A 110 -9.47 1.89 1.79
CA GLN A 110 -10.86 2.35 1.80
C GLN A 110 -11.52 2.22 0.42
N GLN A 111 -10.74 2.30 -0.65
CA GLN A 111 -11.16 2.02 -2.03
C GLN A 111 -10.98 0.54 -2.42
N ARG A 112 -10.70 -0.34 -1.44
CA ARG A 112 -10.54 -1.78 -1.60
C ARG A 112 -9.35 -2.20 -2.49
N TYR A 113 -8.36 -1.34 -2.70
CA TYR A 113 -7.10 -1.75 -3.31
C TYR A 113 -6.39 -2.74 -2.39
N ARG A 114 -5.89 -3.83 -2.96
CA ARG A 114 -5.00 -4.76 -2.24
C ARG A 114 -3.64 -4.11 -2.08
N ILE A 115 -3.18 -4.03 -0.85
CA ILE A 115 -1.92 -3.38 -0.46
C ILE A 115 -1.08 -4.34 0.33
N ARG A 116 0.23 -4.16 0.25
CA ARG A 116 1.20 -4.77 1.14
C ARG A 116 2.16 -3.71 1.66
N PHE A 117 2.39 -3.74 2.94
CA PHE A 117 3.40 -2.94 3.63
C PHE A 117 4.49 -3.86 4.14
N PHE A 118 5.74 -3.47 3.90
CA PHE A 118 6.92 -4.12 4.45
C PHE A 118 7.95 -3.05 4.81
N THR A 119 8.74 -3.30 5.85
CA THR A 119 10.06 -2.67 5.92
C THR A 119 10.97 -3.28 4.86
N ALA A 120 11.97 -2.53 4.39
CA ALA A 120 12.92 -3.06 3.42
C ALA A 120 13.62 -4.33 3.95
N ALA A 121 13.97 -4.33 5.24
CA ALA A 121 14.61 -5.47 5.90
C ALA A 121 13.73 -6.72 5.90
N ASP A 122 12.46 -6.60 6.31
CA ASP A 122 11.53 -7.74 6.33
C ASP A 122 11.24 -8.27 4.93
N LEU A 123 11.10 -7.37 3.95
CA LEU A 123 10.88 -7.75 2.56
C LEU A 123 12.05 -8.56 2.00
N LEU A 124 13.28 -8.09 2.20
CA LEU A 124 14.49 -8.78 1.74
C LEU A 124 14.63 -10.15 2.40
N LEU A 125 14.40 -10.26 3.70
CA LEU A 125 14.41 -11.53 4.41
C LEU A 125 13.39 -12.52 3.81
N GLN A 126 12.17 -12.06 3.52
CA GLN A 126 11.15 -12.92 2.91
C GLN A 126 11.52 -13.34 1.47
N LEU A 127 12.15 -12.44 0.69
CA LEU A 127 12.66 -12.78 -0.64
C LEU A 127 13.78 -13.82 -0.58
N GLU A 128 14.72 -13.70 0.35
CA GLU A 128 15.79 -14.68 0.55
C GLU A 128 15.23 -16.06 0.95
N VAL A 129 14.30 -16.09 1.91
CA VAL A 129 13.62 -17.33 2.31
C VAL A 129 12.88 -17.96 1.13
N ALA A 130 12.15 -17.17 0.36
CA ALA A 130 11.45 -17.68 -0.82
C ALA A 130 12.41 -18.21 -1.89
N SER A 131 13.55 -17.55 -2.07
CA SER A 131 14.60 -17.96 -3.00
C SER A 131 15.25 -19.26 -2.57
N SER A 132 15.66 -19.38 -1.30
CA SER A 132 16.28 -20.60 -0.77
C SER A 132 15.35 -21.82 -0.82
N GLN A 133 14.04 -21.61 -0.80
CA GLN A 133 13.02 -22.64 -0.92
C GLN A 133 12.59 -22.92 -2.37
N ASN A 134 13.25 -22.31 -3.37
CA ASN A 134 12.85 -22.39 -4.79
C ASN A 134 11.39 -21.94 -5.05
N ARG A 135 10.88 -20.97 -4.28
CA ARG A 135 9.51 -20.45 -4.36
C ARG A 135 9.45 -18.96 -4.72
N LEU A 136 10.57 -18.36 -5.13
CA LEU A 136 10.67 -16.93 -5.39
C LEU A 136 9.63 -16.46 -6.40
N GLU A 137 9.47 -17.16 -7.54
CA GLU A 137 8.50 -16.77 -8.57
C GLU A 137 7.05 -16.84 -8.06
N GLN A 138 6.72 -17.84 -7.25
CA GLN A 138 5.41 -17.92 -6.60
C GLN A 138 5.18 -16.77 -5.62
N TYR A 139 6.21 -16.42 -4.83
CA TYR A 139 6.17 -15.32 -3.88
C TYR A 139 5.96 -13.99 -4.60
N LEU A 140 6.77 -13.71 -5.62
CA LEU A 140 6.67 -12.49 -6.43
C LEU A 140 5.30 -12.37 -7.12
N SER A 141 4.80 -13.45 -7.70
CA SER A 141 3.51 -13.45 -8.39
C SER A 141 2.33 -13.34 -7.43
N LYS A 142 2.34 -14.05 -6.32
CA LYS A 142 1.20 -14.13 -5.40
C LYS A 142 1.14 -12.95 -4.44
N ILE A 143 2.26 -12.57 -3.83
CA ILE A 143 2.29 -11.55 -2.79
C ILE A 143 2.53 -10.17 -3.39
N ILE A 144 3.50 -10.07 -4.29
CA ILE A 144 3.93 -8.78 -4.85
C ILE A 144 3.04 -8.35 -6.01
N ALA A 145 2.93 -9.13 -7.07
CA ALA A 145 2.10 -8.79 -8.21
C ALA A 145 0.58 -8.87 -7.90
N GLY A 146 0.18 -9.63 -6.89
CA GLY A 146 -1.20 -9.71 -6.41
C GLY A 146 -1.70 -8.47 -5.65
N SER A 147 -0.82 -7.52 -5.29
CA SER A 147 -1.16 -6.23 -4.68
C SER A 147 -1.10 -5.10 -5.71
N ARG A 148 -2.03 -4.15 -5.66
CA ARG A 148 -2.03 -2.95 -6.53
C ARG A 148 -1.01 -1.91 -6.06
N LEU A 149 -0.75 -1.86 -4.76
CA LEU A 149 0.24 -0.99 -4.13
C LEU A 149 1.14 -1.79 -3.21
N LEU A 150 2.45 -1.62 -3.35
CA LEU A 150 3.47 -2.12 -2.45
C LEU A 150 4.13 -0.94 -1.74
N ILE A 151 4.17 -0.97 -0.41
CA ILE A 151 4.86 0.03 0.40
C ILE A 151 6.12 -0.62 0.95
N ILE A 152 7.27 -0.02 0.67
CA ILE A 152 8.59 -0.44 1.15
C ILE A 152 9.12 0.68 2.01
N ASP A 153 9.08 0.49 3.32
CA ASP A 153 9.51 1.48 4.29
C ASP A 153 10.98 1.28 4.68
N GLU A 154 11.65 2.38 5.03
CA GLU A 154 13.01 2.36 5.55
C GLU A 154 14.08 1.80 4.57
N PHE A 155 13.91 2.02 3.26
CA PHE A 155 14.93 1.64 2.29
C PHE A 155 16.22 2.46 2.50
N GLY A 156 17.34 1.76 2.61
CA GLY A 156 18.66 2.38 2.79
C GLY A 156 19.20 2.36 4.22
N TYR A 157 18.45 1.87 5.21
CA TYR A 157 18.95 1.69 6.57
C TYR A 157 19.92 0.52 6.71
N VAL A 158 19.80 -0.47 5.85
CA VAL A 158 20.66 -1.66 5.83
C VAL A 158 21.28 -1.78 4.46
N LYS A 159 22.60 -2.04 4.40
CA LYS A 159 23.30 -2.36 3.16
C LYS A 159 22.91 -3.76 2.71
N LEU A 160 22.58 -3.90 1.44
CA LEU A 160 22.26 -5.16 0.82
C LEU A 160 23.53 -5.88 0.38
N ASN A 161 23.54 -7.21 0.54
CA ASN A 161 24.52 -8.04 -0.14
C ASN A 161 24.12 -8.23 -1.62
N GLU A 162 24.98 -8.85 -2.41
CA GLU A 162 24.77 -9.08 -3.85
C GLU A 162 23.46 -9.84 -4.12
N THR A 163 23.18 -10.89 -3.35
CA THR A 163 21.95 -11.68 -3.49
C THR A 163 20.71 -10.85 -3.22
N GLN A 164 20.70 -10.08 -2.13
CA GLN A 164 19.59 -9.20 -1.75
C GLN A 164 19.36 -8.11 -2.79
N ALA A 165 20.42 -7.49 -3.30
CA ALA A 165 20.33 -6.47 -4.35
C ALA A 165 19.71 -7.03 -5.63
N ASN A 166 20.12 -8.22 -6.05
CA ASN A 166 19.53 -8.93 -7.19
C ASN A 166 18.07 -9.32 -6.96
N LEU A 167 17.69 -9.77 -5.76
CA LEU A 167 16.30 -10.09 -5.41
C LEU A 167 15.43 -8.83 -5.41
N PHE A 168 15.94 -7.72 -4.90
CA PHE A 168 15.26 -6.43 -4.94
C PHE A 168 15.05 -5.95 -6.38
N PHE A 169 16.05 -6.09 -7.24
CA PHE A 169 15.91 -5.80 -8.67
C PHE A 169 14.80 -6.64 -9.33
N GLN A 170 14.76 -7.96 -9.07
CA GLN A 170 13.71 -8.82 -9.61
C GLN A 170 12.32 -8.37 -9.16
N LEU A 171 12.17 -7.94 -7.90
CA LEU A 171 10.93 -7.39 -7.38
C LEU A 171 10.53 -6.12 -8.13
N VAL A 172 11.44 -5.15 -8.24
CA VAL A 172 11.19 -3.87 -8.94
C VAL A 172 10.82 -4.14 -10.40
N ASN A 173 11.57 -5.02 -11.07
CA ASN A 173 11.30 -5.41 -12.46
C ASN A 173 9.92 -6.06 -12.63
N LYS A 174 9.49 -6.91 -11.68
CA LYS A 174 8.16 -7.54 -11.71
C LYS A 174 7.03 -6.54 -11.50
N ARG A 175 7.31 -5.42 -10.81
CA ARG A 175 6.34 -4.36 -10.54
C ARG A 175 6.30 -3.27 -11.60
N TYR A 176 7.37 -3.13 -12.38
CA TYR A 176 7.49 -2.09 -13.38
C TYR A 176 6.26 -2.08 -14.31
N GLU A 177 5.59 -0.95 -14.44
CA GLU A 177 4.37 -0.72 -15.22
C GLU A 177 3.16 -1.63 -14.88
N THR A 178 3.25 -2.45 -13.85
CA THR A 178 2.17 -3.38 -13.45
C THR A 178 1.51 -3.03 -12.13
N GLY A 179 2.18 -2.26 -11.29
CA GLY A 179 1.64 -1.85 -10.00
C GLY A 179 2.52 -0.82 -9.29
N ALA A 180 1.89 0.08 -8.57
CA ALA A 180 2.54 1.17 -7.87
C ALA A 180 3.41 0.70 -6.69
N ILE A 181 4.51 1.42 -6.46
CA ILE A 181 5.37 1.25 -5.29
C ILE A 181 5.44 2.59 -4.55
N ILE A 182 5.31 2.58 -3.22
CA ILE A 182 5.75 3.68 -2.37
C ILE A 182 7.04 3.24 -1.69
N ILE A 183 8.12 4.02 -1.82
CA ILE A 183 9.38 3.79 -1.10
C ILE A 183 9.64 4.97 -0.19
N THR A 184 9.98 4.72 1.07
CA THR A 184 10.52 5.74 1.95
C THR A 184 12.02 5.52 2.14
N SER A 185 12.80 6.57 2.09
CA SER A 185 14.24 6.49 2.33
C SER A 185 14.76 7.75 3.03
N ASN A 186 15.76 7.56 3.88
CA ASN A 186 16.53 8.66 4.45
C ASN A 186 17.71 9.07 3.57
N LEU A 187 17.95 8.36 2.47
CA LEU A 187 19.05 8.56 1.56
C LEU A 187 18.60 9.16 0.23
N ILE A 188 19.35 10.12 -0.28
CA ILE A 188 19.20 10.60 -1.66
C ILE A 188 19.71 9.55 -2.65
N PHE A 189 19.24 9.60 -3.90
CA PHE A 189 19.51 8.57 -4.91
C PHE A 189 21.01 8.32 -5.14
N THR A 190 21.87 9.34 -5.03
CA THR A 190 23.32 9.19 -5.19
C THR A 190 23.96 8.26 -4.16
N LYS A 191 23.27 8.02 -3.03
CA LYS A 191 23.72 7.10 -1.98
C LYS A 191 23.16 5.70 -2.11
N TRP A 192 22.22 5.47 -3.02
CA TRP A 192 21.61 4.14 -3.20
C TRP A 192 22.60 3.11 -3.71
N GLN A 193 23.62 3.52 -4.46
CA GLN A 193 24.71 2.62 -4.88
C GLN A 193 25.41 1.98 -3.67
N GLU A 194 25.69 2.76 -2.62
CA GLU A 194 26.33 2.25 -1.39
C GLU A 194 25.44 1.20 -0.67
N VAL A 195 24.11 1.30 -0.82
CA VAL A 195 23.13 0.35 -0.28
C VAL A 195 23.05 -0.90 -1.13
N LEU A 196 23.09 -0.76 -2.46
CA LEU A 196 22.93 -1.81 -3.46
C LEU A 196 24.27 -2.49 -3.81
N ASN A 197 25.05 -2.84 -2.78
CA ASN A 197 26.31 -3.58 -2.90
C ASN A 197 27.40 -2.90 -3.76
N ASN A 198 27.34 -1.58 -3.92
CA ASN A 198 28.20 -0.78 -4.79
C ASN A 198 28.15 -1.20 -6.28
N ASP A 199 27.09 -1.86 -6.72
CA ASP A 199 26.87 -2.22 -8.11
C ASP A 199 26.23 -1.04 -8.86
N GLU A 200 27.00 -0.34 -9.67
CA GLU A 200 26.56 0.83 -10.43
C GLU A 200 25.53 0.45 -11.49
N ALA A 201 25.74 -0.64 -12.22
CA ALA A 201 24.85 -1.07 -13.30
C ALA A 201 23.48 -1.51 -12.75
N LEU A 202 23.47 -2.28 -11.67
CA LEU A 202 22.26 -2.71 -10.99
C LEU A 202 21.50 -1.52 -10.39
N THR A 203 22.24 -0.59 -9.77
CA THR A 203 21.66 0.64 -9.20
C THR A 203 20.98 1.49 -10.27
N ALA A 204 21.67 1.72 -11.39
CA ALA A 204 21.11 2.46 -12.52
C ALA A 204 19.85 1.78 -13.05
N ALA A 205 19.83 0.45 -13.19
CA ALA A 205 18.69 -0.31 -13.67
C ALA A 205 17.49 -0.28 -12.72
N ILE A 206 17.73 -0.26 -11.41
CA ILE A 206 16.68 -0.12 -10.38
C ILE A 206 16.09 1.29 -10.40
N LEU A 207 16.97 2.32 -10.39
CA LEU A 207 16.55 3.71 -10.39
C LEU A 207 15.78 4.08 -11.66
N ASP A 208 16.23 3.64 -12.83
CA ASP A 208 15.52 3.85 -14.10
C ASP A 208 14.06 3.40 -13.99
N ARG A 209 13.80 2.18 -13.49
CA ARG A 209 12.45 1.65 -13.33
C ARG A 209 11.62 2.33 -12.27
N LEU A 210 12.24 2.73 -11.16
CA LEU A 210 11.53 3.36 -10.06
C LEU A 210 11.16 4.82 -10.37
N ILE A 211 12.04 5.54 -11.09
CA ILE A 211 11.89 6.98 -11.35
C ILE A 211 11.09 7.26 -12.62
N HIS A 212 11.09 6.35 -13.60
CA HIS A 212 10.50 6.56 -14.93
C HIS A 212 9.07 7.13 -14.87
N HIS A 213 8.22 6.59 -14.00
CA HIS A 213 6.89 7.10 -13.71
C HIS A 213 6.75 7.28 -12.20
N SER A 214 7.23 8.41 -11.66
CA SER A 214 7.23 8.60 -10.22
C SER A 214 6.95 10.02 -9.77
N HIS A 215 6.43 10.13 -8.54
CA HIS A 215 6.32 11.34 -7.75
C HIS A 215 7.41 11.31 -6.68
N ILE A 216 8.34 12.28 -6.71
CA ILE A 216 9.44 12.39 -5.75
C ILE A 216 9.10 13.53 -4.78
N ILE A 217 9.15 13.26 -3.47
CA ILE A 217 8.78 14.17 -2.39
C ILE A 217 9.84 14.15 -1.31
#